data_64abac3591d15c7f970c401cc949ab08
#
_entry.id   64abac3591d15c7f970c401cc949ab08
#
_cell.length_a   1.000
_cell.length_b   1.000
_cell.length_c   1.000
_cell.angle_alpha   90.00
_cell.angle_beta   90.00
_cell.angle_gamma   90.00
#
_symmetry.space_group_name_H-M   'P 1'
#
loop_
_entity.id
_entity.type
_entity.pdbx_description
1 polymer ?
#
loop_
_entity_poly.entity_id
_entity_poly.type
_entity_poly.pdbx_seq_one_letter_code
_entity_poly.pdbx_strand_id
1 'polypeptide(L)'
;MSAIRRIEGVDQLRGLAALSVAWFHLTNQYDDWVAFTGSWGWLGVEAFFVISGFVIPLSLAGDWQRRGRRALPLFLARRLVRIEPPYLASVLLVVVLNFAAAHTPGFRGGPPDVSATQVFAHAAYLIPLTHYEWLQPVYWTLAFEFAFYIAMAGLIGVLASTRRVPVWACLAALLGLIALDYASPLLGLFAMGCLVFRANTGRGPIFHTVIAIGFAGLAMTVAGAFAQALVGLLVAGLILAPQSVQGVTGLAGRGLKALGTISFSLYLLHVPVGGKIVNLGQRWLMSPGQHLALSIVALAGSLLAAALFWRLIELPCMRAAGALARHWKPAQPSPMEA
;
A
#
# COMPACT_ATOMS: atom_id res chain seq x y z
N MET A 1 17.80 -13.33 16.63
CA MET A 1 17.00 -12.22 16.04
C MET A 1 17.41 -12.06 14.58
N SER A 2 16.77 -12.77 13.63
CA SER A 2 16.97 -12.44 12.21
C SER A 2 16.18 -11.17 11.95
N ALA A 3 16.87 -10.02 11.89
CA ALA A 3 16.32 -8.83 11.27
C ALA A 3 15.80 -9.27 9.90
N ILE A 4 14.54 -8.99 9.59
CA ILE A 4 14.01 -9.12 8.23
C ILE A 4 14.92 -8.21 7.41
N ARG A 5 15.83 -8.85 6.63
CA ARG A 5 16.76 -8.12 5.78
C ARG A 5 15.90 -7.28 4.85
N ARG A 6 16.01 -5.95 4.91
CA ARG A 6 15.31 -5.07 3.98
C ARG A 6 15.68 -5.51 2.58
N ILE A 7 14.70 -5.86 1.77
CA ILE A 7 14.92 -6.25 0.39
C ILE A 7 14.94 -4.94 -0.40
N GLU A 8 16.14 -4.46 -0.72
CA GLU A 8 16.33 -3.14 -1.32
C GLU A 8 15.51 -2.92 -2.59
N GLY A 9 15.42 -3.94 -3.45
CA GLY A 9 14.60 -3.88 -4.66
C GLY A 9 13.12 -3.68 -4.37
N VAL A 10 12.59 -4.27 -3.29
CA VAL A 10 11.18 -4.07 -2.89
C VAL A 10 10.95 -2.65 -2.38
N ASP A 11 11.89 -2.08 -1.61
CA ASP A 11 11.80 -0.68 -1.18
C ASP A 11 11.85 0.26 -2.39
N GLN A 12 12.68 -0.03 -3.40
CA GLN A 12 12.76 0.74 -4.64
C GLN A 12 11.47 0.65 -5.47
N LEU A 13 10.88 -0.54 -5.60
CA LEU A 13 9.58 -0.73 -6.26
C LEU A 13 8.47 0.06 -5.56
N ARG A 14 8.45 0.09 -4.23
CA ARG A 14 7.50 0.92 -3.45
C ARG A 14 7.69 2.41 -3.74
N GLY A 15 8.94 2.86 -3.84
CA GLY A 15 9.26 4.24 -4.18
C GLY A 15 8.75 4.63 -5.57
N LEU A 16 8.98 3.78 -6.56
CA LEU A 16 8.49 3.98 -7.92
C LEU A 16 6.97 3.98 -7.99
N ALA A 17 6.32 3.03 -7.31
CA ALA A 17 4.86 2.94 -7.24
C ALA A 17 4.23 4.20 -6.61
N ALA A 18 4.78 4.70 -5.50
CA ALA A 18 4.29 5.92 -4.86
C ALA A 18 4.47 7.15 -5.75
N LEU A 19 5.61 7.24 -6.45
CA LEU A 19 5.90 8.34 -7.37
C LEU A 19 4.92 8.34 -8.55
N SER A 20 4.62 7.16 -9.13
CA SER A 20 3.70 7.06 -10.27
C SER A 20 2.26 7.43 -9.86
N VAL A 21 1.78 6.98 -8.69
CA VAL A 21 0.47 7.38 -8.16
C VAL A 21 0.41 8.89 -7.89
N ALA A 22 1.46 9.47 -7.29
CA ALA A 22 1.52 10.90 -7.07
C ALA A 22 1.47 11.67 -8.40
N TRP A 23 2.26 11.26 -9.39
CA TRP A 23 2.28 11.89 -10.72
C TRP A 23 0.91 11.82 -11.40
N PHE A 24 0.23 10.67 -11.35
CA PHE A 24 -1.13 10.53 -11.86
C PHE A 24 -2.08 11.57 -11.24
N HIS A 25 -2.14 11.67 -9.92
CA HIS A 25 -3.05 12.60 -9.26
C HIS A 25 -2.70 14.09 -9.44
N LEU A 26 -1.43 14.40 -9.76
CA LEU A 26 -1.01 15.76 -10.02
C LEU A 26 -1.18 16.19 -11.49
N THR A 27 -1.42 15.25 -12.40
CA THR A 27 -1.56 15.53 -13.83
C THR A 27 -2.93 15.22 -14.40
N ASN A 28 -3.74 14.37 -13.76
CA ASN A 28 -5.04 13.93 -14.28
C ASN A 28 -6.14 15.00 -14.32
N GLN A 29 -5.86 16.20 -13.83
CA GLN A 29 -6.82 17.32 -13.83
C GLN A 29 -6.70 18.21 -15.08
N TYR A 30 -5.72 17.96 -15.96
CA TYR A 30 -5.51 18.73 -17.17
C TYR A 30 -6.17 18.05 -18.37
N ASP A 31 -6.55 18.87 -19.37
CA ASP A 31 -7.15 18.41 -20.63
C ASP A 31 -6.13 18.44 -21.78
N ASP A 32 -4.83 18.35 -21.47
CA ASP A 32 -3.73 18.41 -22.43
C ASP A 32 -2.78 17.21 -22.33
N TRP A 33 -1.68 17.26 -23.09
CA TRP A 33 -0.68 16.18 -23.13
C TRP A 33 -0.02 15.89 -21.76
N VAL A 34 -0.05 16.84 -20.83
CA VAL A 34 0.50 16.62 -19.46
C VAL A 34 -0.30 15.55 -18.73
N ALA A 35 -1.63 15.52 -18.89
CA ALA A 35 -2.47 14.45 -18.34
C ALA A 35 -2.07 13.07 -18.88
N PHE A 36 -1.72 12.99 -20.15
CA PHE A 36 -1.28 11.72 -20.77
C PHE A 36 -0.01 11.17 -20.12
N THR A 37 0.91 12.03 -19.64
CA THR A 37 2.16 11.60 -19.00
C THR A 37 1.94 10.82 -17.71
N GLY A 38 0.81 11.02 -17.02
CA GLY A 38 0.45 10.36 -15.78
C GLY A 38 -0.67 9.33 -15.90
N SER A 39 -1.29 9.18 -17.07
CA SER A 39 -2.55 8.43 -17.28
C SER A 39 -2.53 6.98 -16.76
N TRP A 40 -1.38 6.33 -16.72
CA TRP A 40 -1.20 4.97 -16.22
C TRP A 40 -0.64 4.90 -14.79
N GLY A 41 -0.35 6.04 -14.17
CA GLY A 41 0.30 6.09 -12.85
C GLY A 41 -0.54 5.53 -11.71
N TRP A 42 -1.87 5.47 -11.85
CA TRP A 42 -2.77 4.84 -10.89
C TRP A 42 -2.46 3.35 -10.67
N LEU A 43 -1.87 2.67 -11.68
CA LEU A 43 -1.42 1.29 -11.57
C LEU A 43 -0.30 1.07 -10.55
N GLY A 44 0.29 2.13 -9.98
CA GLY A 44 1.17 2.02 -8.82
C GLY A 44 0.48 1.46 -7.58
N VAL A 45 -0.85 1.61 -7.46
CA VAL A 45 -1.64 0.99 -6.37
C VAL A 45 -1.61 -0.53 -6.47
N GLU A 46 -1.74 -1.07 -7.67
CA GLU A 46 -1.69 -2.51 -7.94
C GLU A 46 -0.32 -3.10 -7.58
N ALA A 47 0.75 -2.35 -7.87
CA ALA A 47 2.09 -2.74 -7.43
C ALA A 47 2.19 -2.83 -5.90
N PHE A 48 1.58 -1.89 -5.16
CA PHE A 48 1.53 -1.96 -3.70
C PHE A 48 0.79 -3.20 -3.19
N PHE A 49 -0.29 -3.64 -3.83
CA PHE A 49 -1.02 -4.83 -3.40
C PHE A 49 -0.19 -6.11 -3.57
N VAL A 50 0.55 -6.27 -4.67
CA VAL A 50 1.48 -7.39 -4.85
C VAL A 50 2.59 -7.35 -3.79
N ILE A 51 3.21 -6.18 -3.59
CA ILE A 51 4.26 -5.98 -2.59
C ILE A 51 3.73 -6.28 -1.18
N SER A 52 2.53 -5.83 -0.84
CA SER A 52 1.89 -6.13 0.45
C SER A 52 1.61 -7.62 0.61
N GLY A 53 1.13 -8.30 -0.45
CA GLY A 53 0.95 -9.74 -0.49
C GLY A 53 2.25 -10.52 -0.21
N PHE A 54 3.42 -9.97 -0.55
CA PHE A 54 4.72 -10.55 -0.27
C PHE A 54 5.26 -10.18 1.13
N VAL A 55 5.27 -8.88 1.48
CA VAL A 55 5.95 -8.38 2.69
C VAL A 55 5.18 -8.69 3.97
N ILE A 56 3.83 -8.71 3.91
CA ILE A 56 3.00 -8.94 5.10
C ILE A 56 3.18 -10.36 5.64
N PRO A 57 2.98 -11.44 4.85
CA PRO A 57 3.23 -12.79 5.34
C PRO A 57 4.71 -13.02 5.70
N LEU A 58 5.66 -12.40 4.97
CA LEU A 58 7.08 -12.49 5.30
C LEU A 58 7.36 -11.91 6.70
N SER A 59 6.72 -10.80 7.06
CA SER A 59 6.87 -10.16 8.37
C SER A 59 6.26 -10.98 9.52
N LEU A 60 5.22 -11.76 9.24
CA LEU A 60 4.51 -12.56 10.24
C LEU A 60 5.07 -13.97 10.38
N ALA A 61 5.57 -14.57 9.30
CA ALA A 61 5.96 -15.98 9.26
C ALA A 61 7.01 -16.35 10.31
N GLY A 62 8.00 -15.49 10.55
CA GLY A 62 9.02 -15.73 11.56
C GLY A 62 8.49 -15.75 12.99
N ASP A 63 7.54 -14.87 13.31
CA ASP A 63 6.88 -14.85 14.61
C ASP A 63 5.87 -16.00 14.74
N TRP A 64 5.18 -16.33 13.65
CA TRP A 64 4.27 -17.47 13.59
C TRP A 64 4.97 -18.80 13.86
N GLN A 65 6.14 -19.04 13.28
CA GLN A 65 6.91 -20.26 13.50
C GLN A 65 7.36 -20.43 14.96
N ARG A 66 7.65 -19.31 15.64
CA ARG A 66 8.11 -19.33 17.05
C ARG A 66 6.99 -19.37 18.07
N ARG A 67 5.84 -18.74 17.78
CA ARG A 67 4.79 -18.43 18.74
C ARG A 67 3.41 -18.96 18.38
N GLY A 68 3.25 -19.53 17.16
CA GLY A 68 1.96 -19.96 16.64
C GLY A 68 0.92 -18.81 16.67
N ARG A 69 -0.29 -19.11 17.08
CA ARG A 69 -1.40 -18.14 17.17
C ARG A 69 -1.10 -16.94 18.10
N ARG A 70 -0.20 -17.10 19.07
CA ARG A 70 0.21 -16.00 19.97
C ARG A 70 1.00 -14.88 19.26
N ALA A 71 1.44 -15.09 18.01
CA ALA A 71 2.04 -14.06 17.17
C ALA A 71 1.01 -13.04 16.63
N LEU A 72 -0.27 -13.43 16.49
CA LEU A 72 -1.28 -12.64 15.80
C LEU A 72 -1.59 -11.29 16.49
N PRO A 73 -1.82 -11.24 17.82
CA PRO A 73 -2.08 -9.96 18.48
C PRO A 73 -0.90 -9.00 18.35
N LEU A 74 0.33 -9.49 18.49
CA LEU A 74 1.53 -8.67 18.32
C LEU A 74 1.66 -8.15 16.87
N PHE A 75 1.37 -9.01 15.89
CA PHE A 75 1.39 -8.62 14.48
C PHE A 75 0.39 -7.47 14.22
N LEU A 76 -0.87 -7.65 14.63
CA LEU A 76 -1.92 -6.63 14.44
C LEU A 76 -1.57 -5.34 15.19
N ALA A 77 -1.15 -5.41 16.45
CA ALA A 77 -0.76 -4.25 17.24
C ALA A 77 0.39 -3.47 16.59
N ARG A 78 1.41 -4.17 16.06
CA ARG A 78 2.52 -3.51 15.36
C ARG A 78 2.08 -2.84 14.06
N ARG A 79 1.13 -3.42 13.33
CA ARG A 79 0.57 -2.83 12.11
C ARG A 79 -0.26 -1.59 12.44
N LEU A 80 -1.14 -1.66 13.45
CA LEU A 80 -1.92 -0.53 13.92
C LEU A 80 -1.03 0.64 14.36
N VAL A 81 -0.09 0.39 15.27
CA VAL A 81 0.83 1.45 15.76
C VAL A 81 1.66 2.08 14.65
N ARG A 82 1.96 1.32 13.58
CA ARG A 82 2.75 1.83 12.45
C ARG A 82 1.94 2.68 11.48
N ILE A 83 0.67 2.32 11.22
CA ILE A 83 -0.12 2.85 10.09
C ILE A 83 -1.17 3.84 10.59
N GLU A 84 -1.85 3.52 11.67
CA GLU A 84 -2.98 4.30 12.15
C GLU A 84 -2.63 5.73 12.54
N PRO A 85 -1.58 6.02 13.36
CA PRO A 85 -1.31 7.39 13.74
C PRO A 85 -0.91 8.29 12.55
N PRO A 86 -0.05 7.86 11.59
CA PRO A 86 0.20 8.63 10.38
C PRO A 86 -1.06 8.84 9.53
N TYR A 87 -1.92 7.81 9.40
CA TYR A 87 -3.17 7.94 8.68
C TYR A 87 -4.08 8.99 9.32
N LEU A 88 -4.34 8.91 10.62
CA LEU A 88 -5.16 9.89 11.34
C LEU A 88 -4.57 11.31 11.31
N ALA A 89 -3.24 11.43 11.37
CA ALA A 89 -2.57 12.72 11.20
C ALA A 89 -2.79 13.29 9.78
N SER A 90 -2.81 12.44 8.75
CA SER A 90 -3.15 12.89 7.38
C SER A 90 -4.62 13.26 7.24
N VAL A 91 -5.55 12.54 7.87
CA VAL A 91 -6.97 12.90 7.93
C VAL A 91 -7.16 14.27 8.59
N LEU A 92 -6.51 14.49 9.75
CA LEU A 92 -6.54 15.80 10.43
C LEU A 92 -5.98 16.91 9.54
N LEU A 93 -4.87 16.67 8.85
CA LEU A 93 -4.27 17.63 7.92
C LEU A 93 -5.25 17.99 6.79
N VAL A 94 -5.96 17.00 6.22
CA VAL A 94 -6.98 17.23 5.18
C VAL A 94 -8.10 18.10 5.71
N VAL A 95 -8.62 17.82 6.89
CA VAL A 95 -9.69 18.61 7.52
C VAL A 95 -9.22 20.06 7.73
N VAL A 96 -8.02 20.26 8.27
CA VAL A 96 -7.44 21.60 8.48
C VAL A 96 -7.23 22.34 7.16
N LEU A 97 -6.69 21.67 6.13
CA LEU A 97 -6.47 22.30 4.83
C LEU A 97 -7.77 22.63 4.10
N ASN A 98 -8.81 21.81 4.22
CA ASN A 98 -10.11 22.09 3.65
C ASN A 98 -10.79 23.26 4.38
N PHE A 99 -10.70 23.30 5.71
CA PHE A 99 -11.19 24.43 6.50
C PHE A 99 -10.46 25.74 6.14
N ALA A 100 -9.13 25.71 6.05
CA ALA A 100 -8.34 26.88 5.65
C ALA A 100 -8.70 27.33 4.23
N ALA A 101 -8.86 26.39 3.29
CA ALA A 101 -9.25 26.71 1.91
C ALA A 101 -10.63 27.38 1.83
N ALA A 102 -11.60 26.95 2.63
CA ALA A 102 -12.93 27.52 2.66
C ALA A 102 -12.94 29.01 3.09
N HIS A 103 -11.92 29.45 3.84
CA HIS A 103 -11.76 30.84 4.27
C HIS A 103 -10.87 31.68 3.33
N THR A 104 -10.40 31.11 2.21
CA THR A 104 -9.62 31.87 1.22
C THR A 104 -10.51 32.60 0.22
N PRO A 105 -10.18 33.87 -0.16
CA PRO A 105 -10.91 34.58 -1.20
C PRO A 105 -10.96 33.79 -2.52
N GLY A 106 -12.14 33.74 -3.13
CA GLY A 106 -12.32 33.02 -4.41
C GLY A 106 -12.39 31.50 -4.28
N PHE A 107 -12.58 30.95 -3.10
CA PHE A 107 -12.89 29.54 -2.93
C PHE A 107 -14.23 29.19 -3.58
N ARG A 108 -14.25 28.15 -4.43
CA ARG A 108 -15.45 27.73 -5.19
C ARG A 108 -16.07 26.44 -4.66
N GLY A 109 -15.49 25.83 -3.62
CA GLY A 109 -16.02 24.64 -2.96
C GLY A 109 -17.09 25.00 -1.92
N GLY A 110 -17.87 24.01 -1.50
CA GLY A 110 -18.79 24.14 -0.35
C GLY A 110 -18.02 24.23 0.98
N PRO A 111 -18.72 24.65 2.07
CA PRO A 111 -18.13 24.58 3.41
C PRO A 111 -17.68 23.15 3.71
N PRO A 112 -16.58 22.96 4.48
CA PRO A 112 -16.16 21.63 4.86
C PRO A 112 -17.19 21.01 5.80
N ASP A 113 -17.99 20.10 5.25
CA ASP A 113 -18.97 19.31 6.03
C ASP A 113 -18.33 17.98 6.42
N VAL A 114 -17.57 18.00 7.51
CA VAL A 114 -16.92 16.80 8.06
C VAL A 114 -17.49 16.55 9.44
N SER A 115 -18.34 15.54 9.57
CA SER A 115 -18.90 15.14 10.86
C SER A 115 -17.94 14.34 11.71
N ALA A 116 -18.09 14.38 13.04
CA ALA A 116 -17.33 13.54 13.93
C ALA A 116 -17.53 12.03 13.64
N THR A 117 -18.74 11.65 13.21
CA THR A 117 -19.05 10.28 12.80
C THR A 117 -18.27 9.86 11.55
N GLN A 118 -18.09 10.75 10.57
CA GLN A 118 -17.27 10.48 9.39
C GLN A 118 -15.79 10.30 9.78
N VAL A 119 -15.26 11.13 10.68
CA VAL A 119 -13.88 10.98 11.20
C VAL A 119 -13.72 9.64 11.93
N PHE A 120 -14.70 9.26 12.75
CA PHE A 120 -14.70 7.96 13.39
C PHE A 120 -14.76 6.80 12.39
N ALA A 121 -15.60 6.90 11.36
CA ALA A 121 -15.68 5.90 10.30
C ALA A 121 -14.35 5.76 9.53
N HIS A 122 -13.61 6.87 9.33
CA HIS A 122 -12.24 6.83 8.80
C HIS A 122 -11.29 6.08 9.74
N ALA A 123 -11.28 6.43 11.04
CA ALA A 123 -10.42 5.79 12.04
C ALA A 123 -10.69 4.29 12.20
N ALA A 124 -11.91 3.86 12.00
CA ALA A 124 -12.31 2.46 12.10
C ALA A 124 -12.29 1.71 10.75
N TYR A 125 -11.88 2.34 9.63
CA TYR A 125 -11.95 1.80 8.26
C TYR A 125 -13.37 1.37 7.83
N LEU A 126 -14.40 2.00 8.41
CA LEU A 126 -15.81 1.65 8.19
C LEU A 126 -16.49 2.47 7.07
N ILE A 127 -15.78 3.38 6.42
CA ILE A 127 -16.34 4.19 5.31
C ILE A 127 -17.11 3.31 4.29
N PRO A 128 -16.60 2.14 3.83
CA PRO A 128 -17.33 1.30 2.87
C PRO A 128 -18.67 0.76 3.37
N LEU A 129 -18.91 0.81 4.68
CA LEU A 129 -20.17 0.35 5.32
C LEU A 129 -21.09 1.51 5.71
N THR A 130 -20.76 2.74 5.32
CA THR A 130 -21.51 3.95 5.63
C THR A 130 -21.92 4.67 4.34
N HIS A 131 -22.70 5.74 4.48
CA HIS A 131 -23.04 6.64 3.38
C HIS A 131 -22.01 7.77 3.16
N TYR A 132 -20.93 7.81 3.97
CA TYR A 132 -19.89 8.82 3.85
C TYR A 132 -18.92 8.52 2.71
N GLU A 133 -18.44 9.58 2.07
CA GLU A 133 -17.35 9.50 1.10
C GLU A 133 -15.96 9.57 1.76
N TRP A 134 -14.98 9.07 1.07
CA TRP A 134 -13.59 9.18 1.49
C TRP A 134 -13.14 10.66 1.44
N LEU A 135 -12.56 11.16 2.52
CA LEU A 135 -12.01 12.53 2.58
C LEU A 135 -10.88 12.76 1.57
N GLN A 136 -10.23 11.70 1.13
CA GLN A 136 -9.29 11.71 0.02
C GLN A 136 -9.47 10.46 -0.84
N PRO A 137 -9.30 10.58 -2.18
CA PRO A 137 -9.54 9.48 -3.10
C PRO A 137 -8.59 8.28 -2.92
N VAL A 138 -7.50 8.46 -2.17
CA VAL A 138 -6.49 7.39 -1.95
C VAL A 138 -6.72 6.57 -0.69
N TYR A 139 -7.60 6.98 0.22
CA TYR A 139 -7.75 6.33 1.53
C TYR A 139 -8.45 4.96 1.47
N TRP A 140 -9.23 4.68 0.43
CA TRP A 140 -9.90 3.39 0.27
C TRP A 140 -8.92 2.20 0.25
N THR A 141 -7.71 2.40 -0.27
CA THR A 141 -6.70 1.34 -0.36
C THR A 141 -6.20 0.89 1.00
N LEU A 142 -6.20 1.80 2.00
CA LEU A 142 -5.82 1.47 3.37
C LEU A 142 -6.84 0.56 4.05
N ALA A 143 -8.15 0.74 3.74
CA ALA A 143 -9.17 -0.18 4.22
C ALA A 143 -8.99 -1.59 3.63
N PHE A 144 -8.64 -1.70 2.34
CA PHE A 144 -8.29 -2.97 1.71
C PHE A 144 -7.03 -3.59 2.33
N GLU A 145 -6.00 -2.80 2.60
CA GLU A 145 -4.79 -3.29 3.27
C GLU A 145 -5.07 -3.75 4.69
N PHE A 146 -5.92 -3.04 5.44
CA PHE A 146 -6.33 -3.44 6.78
C PHE A 146 -7.15 -4.74 6.76
N ALA A 147 -8.10 -4.87 5.85
CA ALA A 147 -8.84 -6.13 5.63
C ALA A 147 -7.88 -7.28 5.29
N PHE A 148 -6.84 -7.02 4.52
CA PHE A 148 -5.81 -8.01 4.21
C PHE A 148 -4.97 -8.39 5.44
N TYR A 149 -4.71 -7.49 6.39
CA TYR A 149 -4.06 -7.87 7.67
C TYR A 149 -4.89 -8.87 8.46
N ILE A 150 -6.21 -8.67 8.51
CA ILE A 150 -7.13 -9.58 9.19
C ILE A 150 -7.17 -10.94 8.45
N ALA A 151 -7.32 -10.92 7.13
CA ALA A 151 -7.29 -12.13 6.31
C ALA A 151 -5.96 -12.89 6.49
N MET A 152 -4.84 -12.18 6.53
CA MET A 152 -3.52 -12.78 6.72
C MET A 152 -3.36 -13.40 8.10
N ALA A 153 -3.94 -12.80 9.15
CA ALA A 153 -3.96 -13.39 10.48
C ALA A 153 -4.69 -14.76 10.48
N GLY A 154 -5.74 -14.92 9.68
CA GLY A 154 -6.43 -16.20 9.49
C GLY A 154 -5.67 -17.20 8.60
N LEU A 155 -5.01 -16.71 7.55
CA LEU A 155 -4.43 -17.55 6.50
C LEU A 155 -2.95 -17.92 6.73
N ILE A 156 -2.24 -17.26 7.66
CA ILE A 156 -0.80 -17.47 7.82
C ILE A 156 -0.42 -18.92 8.12
N GLY A 157 -1.27 -19.64 8.86
CA GLY A 157 -1.05 -21.05 9.15
C GLY A 157 -1.04 -21.93 7.88
N VAL A 158 -1.86 -21.58 6.89
CA VAL A 158 -1.90 -22.24 5.59
C VAL A 158 -0.70 -21.82 4.74
N LEU A 159 -0.45 -20.51 4.64
CA LEU A 159 0.61 -19.94 3.79
C LEU A 159 2.02 -20.32 4.28
N ALA A 160 2.24 -20.38 5.59
CA ALA A 160 3.52 -20.76 6.18
C ALA A 160 3.73 -22.29 6.24
N SER A 161 2.70 -23.07 5.94
CA SER A 161 2.77 -24.54 5.90
C SER A 161 3.54 -25.04 4.67
N THR A 162 4.21 -26.18 4.80
CA THR A 162 4.76 -26.94 3.67
C THR A 162 3.70 -27.76 2.94
N ARG A 163 2.50 -27.92 3.54
CA ARG A 163 1.37 -28.62 2.89
C ARG A 163 0.90 -27.83 1.69
N ARG A 164 0.76 -28.51 0.55
CA ARG A 164 0.42 -27.87 -0.74
C ARG A 164 -1.10 -27.81 -0.99
N VAL A 165 -1.80 -28.90 -0.64
CA VAL A 165 -3.24 -29.03 -0.96
C VAL A 165 -4.10 -27.88 -0.43
N PRO A 166 -4.02 -27.49 0.86
CA PRO A 166 -4.88 -26.40 1.34
C PRO A 166 -4.56 -25.06 0.67
N VAL A 167 -3.31 -24.82 0.29
CA VAL A 167 -2.91 -23.58 -0.41
C VAL A 167 -3.52 -23.52 -1.80
N TRP A 168 -3.42 -24.63 -2.54
CA TRP A 168 -4.00 -24.71 -3.89
C TRP A 168 -5.52 -24.65 -3.87
N ALA A 169 -6.18 -25.28 -2.89
CA ALA A 169 -7.62 -25.20 -2.72
C ALA A 169 -8.08 -23.77 -2.44
N CYS A 170 -7.42 -23.05 -1.51
CA CYS A 170 -7.73 -21.65 -1.24
C CYS A 170 -7.50 -20.76 -2.47
N LEU A 171 -6.41 -20.97 -3.20
CA LEU A 171 -6.10 -20.20 -4.40
C LEU A 171 -7.17 -20.48 -5.49
N ALA A 172 -7.47 -21.74 -5.77
CA ALA A 172 -8.47 -22.10 -6.78
C ALA A 172 -9.85 -21.51 -6.45
N ALA A 173 -10.27 -21.58 -5.18
CA ALA A 173 -11.51 -20.96 -4.73
C ALA A 173 -11.49 -19.44 -4.96
N LEU A 174 -10.41 -18.75 -4.56
CA LEU A 174 -10.29 -17.31 -4.77
C LEU A 174 -10.32 -16.94 -6.25
N LEU A 175 -9.55 -17.63 -7.09
CA LEU A 175 -9.50 -17.34 -8.52
C LEU A 175 -10.84 -17.63 -9.22
N GLY A 176 -11.55 -18.68 -8.78
CA GLY A 176 -12.91 -18.97 -9.24
C GLY A 176 -13.89 -17.84 -8.87
N LEU A 177 -13.83 -17.34 -7.64
CA LEU A 177 -14.65 -16.21 -7.21
C LEU A 177 -14.35 -14.92 -7.99
N ILE A 178 -13.08 -14.66 -8.30
CA ILE A 178 -12.68 -13.50 -9.12
C ILE A 178 -13.21 -13.67 -10.55
N ALA A 179 -13.00 -14.84 -11.17
CA ALA A 179 -13.43 -15.08 -12.55
C ALA A 179 -14.95 -15.05 -12.73
N LEU A 180 -15.70 -15.34 -11.67
CA LEU A 180 -17.17 -15.29 -11.63
C LEU A 180 -17.73 -13.94 -11.11
N ASP A 181 -16.86 -12.95 -10.91
CA ASP A 181 -17.21 -11.59 -10.43
C ASP A 181 -17.83 -11.54 -9.01
N TYR A 182 -17.58 -12.58 -8.19
CA TYR A 182 -17.97 -12.58 -6.78
C TYR A 182 -16.89 -12.01 -5.85
N ALA A 183 -15.69 -11.77 -6.34
CA ALA A 183 -14.58 -11.19 -5.56
C ALA A 183 -13.80 -10.18 -6.39
N SER A 184 -13.33 -9.12 -5.72
CA SER A 184 -12.54 -8.07 -6.38
C SER A 184 -11.25 -8.65 -7.02
N PRO A 185 -10.92 -8.28 -8.27
CA PRO A 185 -9.66 -8.63 -8.92
C PRO A 185 -8.42 -8.21 -8.11
N LEU A 186 -8.52 -7.18 -7.27
CA LEU A 186 -7.43 -6.72 -6.39
C LEU A 186 -6.93 -7.81 -5.43
N LEU A 187 -7.80 -8.75 -5.04
CA LEU A 187 -7.39 -9.91 -4.23
C LEU A 187 -6.45 -10.84 -4.98
N GLY A 188 -6.52 -10.87 -6.31
CA GLY A 188 -5.57 -11.59 -7.17
C GLY A 188 -4.15 -11.05 -7.04
N LEU A 189 -3.98 -9.71 -6.91
CA LEU A 189 -2.68 -9.07 -6.71
C LEU A 189 -2.06 -9.47 -5.37
N PHE A 190 -2.83 -9.46 -4.28
CA PHE A 190 -2.38 -9.98 -2.98
C PHE A 190 -2.02 -11.46 -3.05
N ALA A 191 -2.82 -12.27 -3.77
CA ALA A 191 -2.52 -13.70 -3.96
C ALA A 191 -1.20 -13.91 -4.71
N MET A 192 -0.93 -13.16 -5.77
CA MET A 192 0.37 -13.18 -6.48
C MET A 192 1.52 -12.90 -5.51
N GLY A 193 1.41 -11.87 -4.65
CA GLY A 193 2.40 -11.57 -3.62
C GLY A 193 2.59 -12.71 -2.61
N CYS A 194 1.51 -13.35 -2.15
CA CYS A 194 1.57 -14.53 -1.27
C CYS A 194 2.26 -15.73 -1.91
N LEU A 195 2.05 -15.94 -3.21
CA LEU A 195 2.75 -16.98 -3.98
C LEU A 195 4.24 -16.70 -4.09
N VAL A 196 4.62 -15.44 -4.34
CA VAL A 196 6.02 -14.99 -4.33
C VAL A 196 6.65 -15.22 -2.96
N PHE A 197 5.95 -14.89 -1.85
CA PHE A 197 6.41 -15.19 -0.50
C PHE A 197 6.70 -16.68 -0.31
N ARG A 198 5.80 -17.56 -0.76
CA ARG A 198 6.00 -19.01 -0.62
C ARG A 198 7.22 -19.52 -1.39
N ALA A 199 7.43 -19.02 -2.62
CA ALA A 199 8.59 -19.40 -3.42
C ALA A 199 9.90 -18.92 -2.75
N ASN A 200 9.99 -17.64 -2.38
CA ASN A 200 11.20 -17.05 -1.81
C ASN A 200 11.55 -17.60 -0.41
N THR A 201 10.61 -18.26 0.24
CA THR A 201 10.85 -18.91 1.55
C THR A 201 10.96 -20.43 1.47
N GLY A 202 11.10 -20.99 0.27
CA GLY A 202 11.27 -22.43 0.05
C GLY A 202 10.03 -23.29 0.33
N ARG A 203 8.84 -22.67 0.40
CA ARG A 203 7.58 -23.38 0.70
C ARG A 203 6.84 -23.86 -0.54
N GLY A 204 7.38 -23.61 -1.71
CA GLY A 204 6.85 -24.07 -2.98
C GLY A 204 7.88 -24.00 -4.10
N PRO A 205 7.80 -24.92 -5.11
CA PRO A 205 8.64 -24.85 -6.29
C PRO A 205 8.34 -23.60 -7.12
N ILE A 206 9.38 -22.96 -7.62
CA ILE A 206 9.25 -21.73 -8.43
C ILE A 206 8.39 -21.97 -9.68
N PHE A 207 8.50 -23.13 -10.32
CA PHE A 207 7.72 -23.49 -11.50
C PHE A 207 6.20 -23.46 -11.23
N HIS A 208 5.73 -24.10 -10.15
CA HIS A 208 4.31 -24.06 -9.79
C HIS A 208 3.86 -22.64 -9.38
N THR A 209 4.75 -21.87 -8.76
CA THR A 209 4.47 -20.47 -8.40
C THR A 209 4.24 -19.62 -9.65
N VAL A 210 5.08 -19.75 -10.68
CA VAL A 210 4.93 -19.01 -11.93
C VAL A 210 3.62 -19.37 -12.64
N ILE A 211 3.28 -20.67 -12.71
CA ILE A 211 2.02 -21.13 -13.29
C ILE A 211 0.83 -20.53 -12.52
N ALA A 212 0.85 -20.57 -11.19
CA ALA A 212 -0.23 -20.04 -10.35
C ALA A 212 -0.39 -18.52 -10.49
N ILE A 213 0.70 -17.79 -10.59
CA ILE A 213 0.68 -16.35 -10.89
C ILE A 213 0.06 -16.09 -12.26
N GLY A 214 0.38 -16.92 -13.26
CA GLY A 214 -0.24 -16.87 -14.58
C GLY A 214 -1.76 -17.10 -14.53
N PHE A 215 -2.23 -18.09 -13.78
CA PHE A 215 -3.66 -18.31 -13.56
C PHE A 215 -4.33 -17.16 -12.82
N ALA A 216 -3.67 -16.54 -11.85
CA ALA A 216 -4.19 -15.35 -11.17
C ALA A 216 -4.35 -14.19 -12.17
N GLY A 217 -3.37 -13.96 -13.04
CA GLY A 217 -3.47 -12.97 -14.12
C GLY A 217 -4.60 -13.27 -15.10
N LEU A 218 -4.77 -14.54 -15.48
CA LEU A 218 -5.87 -14.96 -16.36
C LEU A 218 -7.24 -14.70 -15.70
N ALA A 219 -7.44 -15.09 -14.44
CA ALA A 219 -8.70 -14.87 -13.72
C ALA A 219 -9.03 -13.36 -13.63
N MET A 220 -8.03 -12.52 -13.34
CA MET A 220 -8.20 -11.06 -13.33
C MET A 220 -8.55 -10.50 -14.72
N THR A 221 -7.93 -11.04 -15.77
CA THR A 221 -8.23 -10.64 -17.16
C THR A 221 -9.65 -11.02 -17.57
N VAL A 222 -10.12 -12.21 -17.19
CA VAL A 222 -11.50 -12.66 -17.40
C VAL A 222 -12.48 -11.74 -16.66
N ALA A 223 -12.14 -11.27 -15.47
CA ALA A 223 -12.91 -10.28 -14.70
C ALA A 223 -12.73 -8.82 -15.20
N GLY A 224 -12.18 -8.60 -16.40
CA GLY A 224 -12.02 -7.27 -17.00
C GLY A 224 -10.83 -6.44 -16.48
N ALA A 225 -9.99 -6.97 -15.61
CA ALA A 225 -8.89 -6.25 -14.97
C ALA A 225 -7.53 -6.52 -15.66
N PHE A 226 -7.46 -6.38 -16.99
CA PHE A 226 -6.27 -6.71 -17.79
C PHE A 226 -5.03 -5.89 -17.43
N ALA A 227 -5.17 -4.55 -17.33
CA ALA A 227 -4.05 -3.67 -17.00
C ALA A 227 -3.48 -3.96 -15.61
N GLN A 228 -4.36 -4.20 -14.63
CA GLN A 228 -3.99 -4.60 -13.27
C GLN A 228 -3.27 -5.96 -13.27
N ALA A 229 -3.76 -6.92 -14.06
CA ALA A 229 -3.14 -8.24 -14.21
C ALA A 229 -1.71 -8.11 -14.75
N LEU A 230 -1.49 -7.31 -15.80
CA LEU A 230 -0.17 -7.08 -16.37
C LEU A 230 0.82 -6.50 -15.34
N VAL A 231 0.41 -5.49 -14.58
CA VAL A 231 1.26 -4.92 -13.53
C VAL A 231 1.50 -5.94 -12.42
N GLY A 232 0.48 -6.70 -12.04
CA GLY A 232 0.62 -7.79 -11.07
C GLY A 232 1.66 -8.83 -11.49
N LEU A 233 1.59 -9.30 -12.75
CA LEU A 233 2.55 -10.23 -13.34
C LEU A 233 3.97 -9.65 -13.38
N LEU A 234 4.12 -8.38 -13.80
CA LEU A 234 5.40 -7.70 -13.86
C LEU A 234 6.04 -7.58 -12.47
N VAL A 235 5.29 -7.07 -11.49
CA VAL A 235 5.81 -6.85 -10.13
C VAL A 235 6.13 -8.17 -9.43
N ALA A 236 5.26 -9.19 -9.57
CA ALA A 236 5.52 -10.51 -9.04
C ALA A 236 6.77 -11.13 -9.67
N GLY A 237 6.93 -11.02 -11.00
CA GLY A 237 8.12 -11.48 -11.73
C GLY A 237 9.40 -10.75 -11.28
N LEU A 238 9.33 -9.43 -11.11
CA LEU A 238 10.46 -8.64 -10.59
C LEU A 238 10.87 -9.10 -9.18
N ILE A 239 9.93 -9.36 -8.26
CA ILE A 239 10.26 -9.81 -6.90
C ILE A 239 10.80 -11.26 -6.90
N LEU A 240 10.38 -12.10 -7.84
CA LEU A 240 10.89 -13.46 -8.00
C LEU A 240 12.31 -13.50 -8.58
N ALA A 241 12.72 -12.50 -9.34
CA ALA A 241 14.03 -12.48 -9.97
C ALA A 241 15.14 -12.30 -8.94
N PRO A 242 16.22 -13.12 -8.97
CA PRO A 242 17.29 -13.05 -7.97
C PRO A 242 17.98 -11.69 -7.85
N GLN A 243 18.08 -10.95 -8.96
CA GLN A 243 18.71 -9.62 -9.01
C GLN A 243 17.89 -8.55 -8.31
N SER A 244 16.56 -8.69 -8.25
CA SER A 244 15.68 -7.69 -7.63
C SER A 244 15.84 -7.59 -6.11
N VAL A 245 16.37 -8.64 -5.48
CA VAL A 245 16.72 -8.63 -4.04
C VAL A 245 17.81 -7.58 -3.76
N GLN A 246 18.73 -7.36 -4.71
CA GLN A 246 19.81 -6.39 -4.58
C GLN A 246 19.40 -4.96 -5.01
N GLY A 247 18.37 -4.85 -5.86
CA GLY A 247 17.90 -3.58 -6.41
C GLY A 247 18.88 -2.92 -7.38
N VAL A 248 18.47 -1.77 -7.88
CA VAL A 248 19.31 -0.88 -8.70
C VAL A 248 20.37 -0.24 -7.81
N THR A 249 21.63 -0.20 -8.28
CA THR A 249 22.76 0.37 -7.56
C THR A 249 23.05 1.83 -8.01
N GLY A 250 24.03 2.47 -7.39
CA GLY A 250 24.45 3.83 -7.73
C GLY A 250 23.51 4.92 -7.25
N LEU A 251 23.55 6.09 -7.89
CA LEU A 251 22.78 7.28 -7.48
C LEU A 251 21.29 7.07 -7.67
N ALA A 252 20.88 6.49 -8.80
CA ALA A 252 19.48 6.16 -9.09
C ALA A 252 18.90 5.19 -8.05
N GLY A 253 19.63 4.14 -7.69
CA GLY A 253 19.21 3.18 -6.67
C GLY A 253 19.07 3.81 -5.28
N ARG A 254 19.98 4.73 -4.91
CA ARG A 254 19.86 5.50 -3.66
C ARG A 254 18.64 6.41 -3.66
N GLY A 255 18.34 7.08 -4.77
CA GLY A 255 17.15 7.91 -4.93
C GLY A 255 15.86 7.10 -4.80
N LEU A 256 15.75 5.97 -5.51
CA LEU A 256 14.60 5.07 -5.42
C LEU A 256 14.41 4.49 -4.01
N LYS A 257 15.49 4.15 -3.32
CA LYS A 257 15.44 3.68 -1.92
C LYS A 257 14.97 4.78 -0.96
N ALA A 258 15.41 6.02 -1.17
CA ALA A 258 14.93 7.17 -0.40
C ALA A 258 13.43 7.39 -0.62
N LEU A 259 12.97 7.34 -1.87
CA LEU A 259 11.53 7.37 -2.21
C LEU A 259 10.76 6.21 -1.55
N GLY A 260 11.30 5.00 -1.58
CA GLY A 260 10.71 3.84 -0.89
C GLY A 260 10.59 4.03 0.61
N THR A 261 11.54 4.74 1.23
CA THR A 261 11.52 5.06 2.66
C THR A 261 10.37 5.97 3.04
N ILE A 262 10.06 6.97 2.22
CA ILE A 262 8.98 7.94 2.45
C ILE A 262 7.69 7.61 1.67
N SER A 263 7.62 6.43 1.03
CA SER A 263 6.55 6.07 0.10
C SER A 263 5.15 6.13 0.72
N PHE A 264 5.01 5.75 1.98
CA PHE A 264 3.73 5.80 2.69
C PHE A 264 3.34 7.25 3.01
N SER A 265 4.26 8.06 3.53
CA SER A 265 4.03 9.49 3.74
C SER A 265 3.72 10.22 2.43
N LEU A 266 4.41 9.91 1.33
CA LEU A 266 4.11 10.47 0.00
C LEU A 266 2.71 10.06 -0.46
N TYR A 267 2.33 8.79 -0.28
CA TYR A 267 1.01 8.29 -0.62
C TYR A 267 -0.10 9.03 0.14
N LEU A 268 0.10 9.34 1.42
CA LEU A 268 -0.88 10.08 2.23
C LEU A 268 -0.98 11.57 1.86
N LEU A 269 0.12 12.18 1.42
CA LEU A 269 0.22 13.65 1.33
C LEU A 269 0.20 14.23 -0.09
N HIS A 270 0.41 13.43 -1.15
CA HIS A 270 0.51 13.98 -2.51
C HIS A 270 -0.79 14.66 -2.96
N VAL A 271 -1.96 14.14 -2.59
CA VAL A 271 -3.24 14.78 -2.93
C VAL A 271 -3.50 16.01 -2.05
N PRO A 272 -3.47 15.93 -0.70
CA PRO A 272 -3.79 17.10 0.13
C PRO A 272 -2.77 18.23 0.01
N VAL A 273 -1.52 17.98 -0.33
CA VAL A 273 -0.50 19.02 -0.52
C VAL A 273 -0.34 19.35 -2.00
N GLY A 274 0.08 18.38 -2.81
CA GLY A 274 0.34 18.60 -4.23
C GLY A 274 -0.90 18.98 -5.02
N GLY A 275 -2.03 18.31 -4.78
CA GLY A 275 -3.32 18.66 -5.40
C GLY A 275 -3.76 20.09 -5.07
N LYS A 276 -3.53 20.59 -3.84
CA LYS A 276 -3.82 21.99 -3.49
C LYS A 276 -2.92 22.97 -4.25
N ILE A 277 -1.62 22.63 -4.45
CA ILE A 277 -0.71 23.45 -5.25
C ILE A 277 -1.19 23.52 -6.70
N VAL A 278 -1.57 22.38 -7.30
CA VAL A 278 -2.10 22.32 -8.66
C VAL A 278 -3.39 23.14 -8.76
N ASN A 279 -4.36 22.90 -7.89
CA ASN A 279 -5.66 23.60 -7.90
C ASN A 279 -5.52 25.11 -7.72
N LEU A 280 -4.55 25.57 -6.94
CA LEU A 280 -4.28 26.98 -6.77
C LEU A 280 -3.61 27.57 -8.01
N GLY A 281 -2.58 26.89 -8.54
CA GLY A 281 -1.79 27.38 -9.68
C GLY A 281 -2.55 27.43 -10.99
N GLN A 282 -3.48 26.49 -11.24
CA GLN A 282 -4.34 26.44 -12.42
C GLN A 282 -5.21 27.69 -12.63
N ARG A 283 -5.36 28.52 -11.59
CA ARG A 283 -6.11 29.77 -11.71
C ARG A 283 -5.41 30.80 -12.61
N TRP A 284 -4.09 30.69 -12.75
CA TRP A 284 -3.25 31.66 -13.48
C TRP A 284 -2.38 31.03 -14.56
N LEU A 285 -2.14 29.73 -14.48
CA LEU A 285 -1.27 28.98 -15.38
C LEU A 285 -2.13 28.11 -16.29
N MET A 286 -2.18 28.49 -17.59
CA MET A 286 -3.17 27.97 -18.55
C MET A 286 -2.52 27.18 -19.72
N SER A 287 -1.22 27.29 -19.94
CA SER A 287 -0.55 26.59 -21.03
C SER A 287 -0.02 25.22 -20.61
N PRO A 288 0.10 24.24 -21.53
CA PRO A 288 0.60 22.91 -21.20
C PRO A 288 2.01 22.92 -20.58
N GLY A 289 2.91 23.81 -21.04
CA GLY A 289 4.23 23.96 -20.43
C GLY A 289 4.17 24.47 -18.99
N GLN A 290 3.24 25.39 -18.69
CA GLN A 290 2.97 25.85 -17.33
C GLN A 290 2.34 24.76 -16.47
N HIS A 291 1.44 23.94 -17.01
CA HIS A 291 0.85 22.80 -16.33
C HIS A 291 1.93 21.77 -15.92
N LEU A 292 2.87 21.46 -16.83
CA LEU A 292 3.99 20.59 -16.50
C LEU A 292 4.86 21.17 -15.39
N ALA A 293 5.24 22.46 -15.50
CA ALA A 293 6.04 23.12 -14.47
C ALA A 293 5.32 23.13 -13.10
N LEU A 294 4.02 23.40 -13.09
CA LEU A 294 3.20 23.38 -11.89
C LEU A 294 3.12 21.96 -11.27
N SER A 295 2.96 20.94 -12.08
CA SER A 295 2.97 19.54 -11.61
C SER A 295 4.31 19.13 -11.02
N ILE A 296 5.44 19.59 -11.59
CA ILE A 296 6.78 19.37 -11.05
C ILE A 296 6.93 20.08 -9.70
N VAL A 297 6.49 21.34 -9.57
CA VAL A 297 6.50 22.08 -8.30
C VAL A 297 5.61 21.40 -7.26
N ALA A 298 4.44 20.95 -7.65
CA ALA A 298 3.51 20.22 -6.77
C ALA A 298 4.10 18.89 -6.30
N LEU A 299 4.78 18.17 -7.18
CA LEU A 299 5.48 16.94 -6.82
C LEU A 299 6.63 17.22 -5.85
N ALA A 300 7.44 18.24 -6.11
CA ALA A 300 8.53 18.65 -5.22
C ALA A 300 8.01 19.04 -3.83
N GLY A 301 6.92 19.82 -3.77
CA GLY A 301 6.23 20.17 -2.53
C GLY A 301 5.69 18.95 -1.79
N SER A 302 5.12 17.98 -2.51
CA SER A 302 4.62 16.72 -1.95
C SER A 302 5.76 15.86 -1.39
N LEU A 303 6.90 15.79 -2.08
CA LEU A 303 8.09 15.05 -1.62
C LEU A 303 8.68 15.68 -0.35
N LEU A 304 8.77 17.01 -0.31
CA LEU A 304 9.25 17.74 0.88
C LEU A 304 8.31 17.50 2.07
N ALA A 305 7.01 17.66 1.87
CA ALA A 305 6.00 17.41 2.90
C ALA A 305 6.06 15.95 3.38
N ALA A 306 6.20 15.00 2.46
CA ALA A 306 6.32 13.58 2.79
C ALA A 306 7.59 13.28 3.60
N ALA A 307 8.73 13.89 3.27
CA ALA A 307 9.97 13.72 4.02
C ALA A 307 9.87 14.27 5.46
N LEU A 308 9.24 15.44 5.62
CA LEU A 308 8.98 16.02 6.94
C LEU A 308 8.00 15.17 7.75
N PHE A 309 6.90 14.74 7.15
CA PHE A 309 5.89 13.91 7.77
C PHE A 309 6.45 12.54 8.17
N TRP A 310 7.24 11.92 7.30
CA TRP A 310 7.95 10.69 7.62
C TRP A 310 8.83 10.87 8.86
N ARG A 311 9.63 11.93 8.91
CA ARG A 311 10.55 12.16 10.02
C ARG A 311 9.83 12.45 11.34
N LEU A 312 8.75 13.24 11.28
CA LEU A 312 8.06 13.74 12.49
C LEU A 312 7.00 12.77 13.01
N ILE A 313 6.35 12.00 12.14
CA ILE A 313 5.20 11.16 12.49
C ILE A 313 5.46 9.69 12.17
N GLU A 314 5.74 9.33 10.91
CA GLU A 314 5.84 7.93 10.51
C GLU A 314 7.04 7.22 11.18
N LEU A 315 8.21 7.83 11.20
CA LEU A 315 9.42 7.23 11.77
C LEU A 315 9.30 6.96 13.29
N PRO A 316 8.77 7.87 14.13
CA PRO A 316 8.44 7.56 15.52
C PRO A 316 7.48 6.38 15.67
N CYS A 317 6.41 6.31 14.87
CA CYS A 317 5.46 5.20 14.89
C CYS A 317 6.13 3.86 14.48
N MET A 318 6.99 3.87 13.46
CA MET A 318 7.78 2.70 13.09
C MET A 318 8.71 2.22 14.22
N ARG A 319 9.33 3.15 14.95
CA ARG A 319 10.18 2.85 16.12
C ARG A 319 9.37 2.28 17.27
N ALA A 320 8.20 2.85 17.55
CA ALA A 320 7.26 2.36 18.56
C ALA A 320 6.77 0.95 18.24
N ALA A 321 6.35 0.69 16.99
CA ALA A 321 5.97 -0.63 16.53
C ALA A 321 7.13 -1.66 16.67
N GLY A 322 8.37 -1.23 16.44
CA GLY A 322 9.57 -2.06 16.67
C GLY A 322 9.82 -2.33 18.16
N ALA A 323 9.56 -1.35 19.03
CA ALA A 323 9.70 -1.50 20.48
C ALA A 323 8.71 -2.51 21.06
N LEU A 324 7.44 -2.51 20.60
CA LEU A 324 6.45 -3.51 21.01
C LEU A 324 6.94 -4.94 20.85
N ALA A 325 7.67 -5.26 19.78
CA ALA A 325 8.21 -6.60 19.55
C ALA A 325 9.27 -7.01 20.58
N ARG A 326 10.03 -6.05 21.12
CA ARG A 326 11.07 -6.31 22.15
C ARG A 326 10.46 -6.53 23.54
N HIS A 327 9.39 -5.83 23.87
CA HIS A 327 8.74 -5.89 25.19
C HIS A 327 7.64 -6.95 25.27
N TRP A 328 7.20 -7.50 24.14
CA TRP A 328 6.18 -8.53 24.12
C TRP A 328 6.74 -9.86 24.61
N LYS A 329 6.65 -10.10 25.93
CA LYS A 329 7.01 -11.40 26.50
C LYS A 329 5.91 -12.42 26.11
N PRO A 330 6.28 -13.61 25.59
CA PRO A 330 5.30 -14.69 25.43
C PRO A 330 4.76 -15.04 26.82
N ALA A 331 3.44 -15.20 26.96
CA ALA A 331 2.88 -15.81 28.16
C ALA A 331 3.56 -17.17 28.37
N GLN A 332 4.06 -17.42 29.58
CA GLN A 332 4.61 -18.73 29.92
C GLN A 332 3.50 -19.79 29.69
N PRO A 333 3.81 -20.97 29.13
CA PRO A 333 2.83 -22.04 29.06
C PRO A 333 2.31 -22.31 30.47
N SER A 334 0.98 -22.45 30.60
CA SER A 334 0.42 -22.84 31.88
C SER A 334 0.95 -24.23 32.25
N PRO A 335 1.18 -24.52 33.55
CA PRO A 335 1.67 -25.83 34.00
C PRO A 335 0.79 -27.03 33.64
N MET A 336 -0.39 -26.80 33.06
CA MET A 336 -1.34 -27.86 32.63
C MET A 336 -1.21 -28.30 31.18
N GLU A 337 -0.24 -27.75 30.39
CA GLU A 337 -0.01 -28.15 28.98
C GLU A 337 1.37 -28.79 28.78
N ALA A 338 2.07 -29.17 29.85
CA ALA A 338 3.36 -29.87 29.82
C ALA A 338 3.19 -31.38 29.95
#